data_108930ee672ffd19ea19d28070fe48a3
#
_entry.id   108930ee672ffd19ea19d28070fe48a3
#
_cell.length_a   1.000
_cell.length_b   1.000
_cell.length_c   1.000
_cell.angle_alpha   90.00
_cell.angle_beta   90.00
_cell.angle_gamma   90.00
#
_symmetry.space_group_name_H-M   'P 1'
#
loop_
_entity.id
_entity.type
_entity.pdbx_description
1 polymer ?
#
loop_
_entity_poly.entity_id
_entity_poly.type
_entity_poly.pdbx_seq_one_letter_code
_entity_poly.pdbx_strand_id
1 'polypeptide(L)'
;MCKFRTVDSLSRLKVFFIGIAALFLFSSVANAQKVWSLEDCINYALDNNIQVKQSELATESYDISLLESKLSIVPSLNASTSYGWSEGRTPNPQTNIYNTQNSRQQFYQVNSQMTLFNGLQQYNNIKRAKYDLLASQFDADAMKDDISLMIAAGYLQILFSIELVKTAQDQVDITAQQISRTQKLVDAGTLAKGDLLEIQSQGAREEVNLINAENQLNLAYLDLLQLLDMSASERFDIEQPNIVIEQASLELIPSEKVFEYAVINRPEIKSAEYRLESANKALAIARGSRSPVITLGGSWNTSWSDQIREDFLDPESGTMEYWKQVRENNPNKGWSISLSIPIFNGFQVSSYINRSKLATLNAEYELELTENEIRKTVETAYTDAIAAFKTYQANVKSLASFQESFKYMEQKFNVGLVNSLDYNIAKQQLTRAESDLITAKFDFVFKTKVLDFYMGKPITLDEFDVQN
;
A
#
# COMPACT_ATOMS: atom_id res chain seq x y z
N MET A 1 -26.04 54.77 64.60
CA MET A 1 -26.19 55.05 63.17
C MET A 1 -25.71 53.87 62.40
N CYS A 2 -26.65 53.15 61.79
CA CYS A 2 -26.41 51.90 61.05
C CYS A 2 -25.68 52.16 59.75
N LYS A 3 -24.60 51.35 59.45
CA LYS A 3 -24.09 51.07 58.11
C LYS A 3 -24.26 49.58 57.84
N PHE A 4 -25.19 49.31 56.94
CA PHE A 4 -25.49 47.96 56.45
C PHE A 4 -24.31 47.33 55.68
N ARG A 5 -23.96 46.09 56.08
CA ARG A 5 -23.10 45.19 55.35
C ARG A 5 -23.91 44.51 54.21
N THR A 6 -23.66 44.87 52.98
CA THR A 6 -24.19 44.20 51.78
C THR A 6 -23.06 43.86 50.80
N VAL A 7 -22.11 43.03 51.19
CA VAL A 7 -21.00 42.64 50.29
C VAL A 7 -20.77 41.09 50.23
N ASP A 8 -21.52 40.29 51.00
CA ASP A 8 -21.18 38.86 51.15
C ASP A 8 -22.02 37.86 50.28
N SER A 9 -23.07 38.29 49.58
CA SER A 9 -23.92 37.38 48.81
C SER A 9 -23.49 37.21 47.37
N LEU A 10 -22.89 38.24 46.76
CA LEU A 10 -22.43 38.18 45.37
C LEU A 10 -21.15 37.35 45.17
N SER A 11 -20.29 37.33 46.20
CA SER A 11 -19.07 36.51 46.15
C SER A 11 -19.36 35.00 46.25
N ARG A 12 -20.34 34.62 47.09
CA ARG A 12 -20.77 33.21 47.22
C ARG A 12 -21.50 32.71 45.96
N LEU A 13 -22.27 33.56 45.28
CA LEU A 13 -22.95 33.23 44.06
C LEU A 13 -21.95 33.01 42.90
N LYS A 14 -20.89 33.83 42.81
CA LYS A 14 -19.81 33.63 41.80
C LYS A 14 -19.01 32.36 42.04
N VAL A 15 -18.68 32.00 43.28
CA VAL A 15 -17.97 30.75 43.61
C VAL A 15 -18.85 29.53 43.31
N PHE A 16 -20.18 29.63 43.54
CA PHE A 16 -21.11 28.55 43.21
C PHE A 16 -21.27 28.34 41.71
N PHE A 17 -21.32 29.42 40.91
CA PHE A 17 -21.36 29.33 39.44
C PHE A 17 -20.02 28.86 38.82
N ILE A 18 -18.87 29.21 39.40
CA ILE A 18 -17.58 28.73 39.02
C ILE A 18 -17.44 27.23 39.35
N GLY A 19 -17.98 26.77 40.46
CA GLY A 19 -18.04 25.34 40.83
C GLY A 19 -18.90 24.51 39.89
N ILE A 20 -20.07 25.04 39.47
CA ILE A 20 -20.93 24.35 38.48
C ILE A 20 -20.32 24.37 37.09
N ALA A 21 -19.65 25.45 36.65
CA ALA A 21 -18.93 25.52 35.39
C ALA A 21 -17.72 24.58 35.38
N ALA A 22 -17.02 24.41 36.49
CA ALA A 22 -15.93 23.42 36.63
C ALA A 22 -16.45 21.97 36.62
N LEU A 23 -17.64 21.69 37.16
CA LEU A 23 -18.28 20.37 37.08
C LEU A 23 -18.72 20.02 35.63
N PHE A 24 -19.11 21.01 34.82
CA PHE A 24 -19.43 20.81 33.40
C PHE A 24 -18.20 20.69 32.52
N LEU A 25 -17.02 21.17 32.95
CA LEU A 25 -15.75 20.98 32.23
C LEU A 25 -15.09 19.62 32.53
N PHE A 26 -15.55 18.90 33.56
CA PHE A 26 -15.20 17.49 33.84
C PHE A 26 -16.25 16.50 33.36
N SER A 27 -17.20 16.88 32.51
CA SER A 27 -17.78 15.88 31.58
C SER A 27 -16.67 15.40 30.69
N SER A 28 -15.87 14.49 31.26
CA SER A 28 -14.98 13.63 30.52
C SER A 28 -15.74 13.23 29.26
N VAL A 29 -15.19 13.61 28.12
CA VAL A 29 -15.46 12.92 26.85
C VAL A 29 -15.22 11.46 27.20
N ALA A 30 -16.28 10.74 27.57
CA ALA A 30 -16.27 9.28 27.46
C ALA A 30 -16.03 9.06 25.97
N ASN A 31 -14.76 8.87 25.59
CA ASN A 31 -14.45 8.28 24.31
C ASN A 31 -15.12 6.92 24.37
N ALA A 32 -16.35 6.84 23.90
CA ALA A 32 -16.95 5.56 23.57
C ALA A 32 -15.91 4.90 22.66
N GLN A 33 -15.32 3.83 23.14
CA GLN A 33 -14.33 3.07 22.39
C GLN A 33 -15.00 2.73 21.06
N LYS A 34 -14.49 3.33 19.95
CA LYS A 34 -15.06 3.07 18.63
C LYS A 34 -14.82 1.60 18.36
N VAL A 35 -15.90 0.85 18.24
CA VAL A 35 -15.85 -0.53 17.75
C VAL A 35 -15.76 -0.44 16.23
N TRP A 36 -14.76 -1.07 15.65
CA TRP A 36 -14.44 -0.98 14.24
C TRP A 36 -15.09 -2.10 13.45
N SER A 37 -15.89 -1.78 12.45
CA SER A 37 -16.34 -2.75 11.44
C SER A 37 -15.22 -3.10 10.47
N LEU A 38 -15.38 -4.17 9.70
CA LEU A 38 -14.43 -4.53 8.63
C LEU A 38 -14.29 -3.39 7.63
N GLU A 39 -15.40 -2.77 7.25
CA GLU A 39 -15.41 -1.64 6.31
C GLU A 39 -14.68 -0.42 6.87
N ASP A 40 -14.88 -0.08 8.16
CA ASP A 40 -14.10 0.98 8.83
C ASP A 40 -12.60 0.71 8.79
N CYS A 41 -12.17 -0.54 9.02
CA CYS A 41 -10.78 -0.94 8.97
C CYS A 41 -10.19 -0.78 7.56
N ILE A 42 -10.92 -1.24 6.53
CA ILE A 42 -10.49 -1.12 5.13
C ILE A 42 -10.36 0.35 4.75
N ASN A 43 -11.39 1.16 4.99
CA ASN A 43 -11.38 2.58 4.62
C ASN A 43 -10.24 3.33 5.34
N TYR A 44 -10.03 3.06 6.62
CA TYR A 44 -8.94 3.68 7.37
C TYR A 44 -7.56 3.26 6.83
N ALA A 45 -7.38 1.99 6.48
CA ALA A 45 -6.13 1.51 5.89
C ALA A 45 -5.86 2.16 4.53
N LEU A 46 -6.87 2.28 3.66
CA LEU A 46 -6.72 2.93 2.36
C LEU A 46 -6.26 4.38 2.48
N ASP A 47 -6.69 5.10 3.53
CA ASP A 47 -6.31 6.50 3.77
C ASP A 47 -4.94 6.64 4.47
N ASN A 48 -4.53 5.65 5.28
CA ASN A 48 -3.40 5.81 6.19
C ASN A 48 -2.22 4.89 5.90
N ASN A 49 -2.42 3.74 5.30
CA ASN A 49 -1.38 2.74 5.07
C ASN A 49 -0.23 3.29 4.23
N ILE A 50 1.01 3.07 4.70
CA ILE A 50 2.23 3.61 4.08
C ILE A 50 2.45 3.03 2.67
N GLN A 51 2.10 1.77 2.42
CA GLN A 51 2.27 1.14 1.10
C GLN A 51 1.33 1.76 0.06
N VAL A 52 0.07 2.05 0.45
CA VAL A 52 -0.88 2.79 -0.39
C VAL A 52 -0.35 4.18 -0.70
N LYS A 53 0.10 4.93 0.32
CA LYS A 53 0.69 6.27 0.13
C LYS A 53 1.93 6.24 -0.76
N GLN A 54 2.78 5.22 -0.64
CA GLN A 54 3.94 5.07 -1.53
C GLN A 54 3.54 4.81 -2.98
N SER A 55 2.49 4.02 -3.24
CA SER A 55 1.98 3.79 -4.59
C SER A 55 1.35 5.05 -5.19
N GLU A 56 0.67 5.86 -4.38
CA GLU A 56 0.12 7.17 -4.80
C GLU A 56 1.23 8.18 -5.12
N LEU A 57 2.29 8.25 -4.31
CA LEU A 57 3.47 9.07 -4.60
C LEU A 57 4.19 8.61 -5.89
N ALA A 58 4.24 7.31 -6.17
CA ALA A 58 4.75 6.80 -7.44
C ALA A 58 3.90 7.31 -8.61
N THR A 59 2.58 7.30 -8.48
CA THR A 59 1.66 7.83 -9.49
C THR A 59 1.87 9.35 -9.71
N GLU A 60 2.05 10.14 -8.64
CA GLU A 60 2.38 11.56 -8.73
C GLU A 60 3.70 11.80 -9.48
N SER A 61 4.72 10.95 -9.26
CA SER A 61 5.99 11.00 -9.99
C SER A 61 5.80 10.79 -11.50
N TYR A 62 4.90 9.88 -11.90
CA TYR A 62 4.58 9.69 -13.32
C TYR A 62 3.76 10.85 -13.89
N ASP A 63 2.90 11.51 -13.12
CA ASP A 63 2.20 12.71 -13.57
C ASP A 63 3.18 13.87 -13.83
N ILE A 64 4.17 14.06 -12.97
CA ILE A 64 5.28 15.01 -13.19
C ILE A 64 6.03 14.65 -14.47
N SER A 65 6.33 13.38 -14.71
CA SER A 65 7.01 12.92 -15.93
C SER A 65 6.18 13.18 -17.20
N LEU A 66 4.85 13.03 -17.11
CA LEU A 66 3.94 13.42 -18.19
C LEU A 66 3.97 14.93 -18.43
N LEU A 67 3.97 15.74 -17.38
CA LEU A 67 4.09 17.21 -17.49
C LEU A 67 5.43 17.59 -18.13
N GLU A 68 6.55 17.01 -17.71
CA GLU A 68 7.87 17.22 -18.32
C GLU A 68 7.85 16.86 -19.81
N SER A 69 7.24 15.72 -20.17
CA SER A 69 7.10 15.30 -21.57
C SER A 69 6.30 16.29 -22.40
N LYS A 70 5.22 16.86 -21.84
CA LYS A 70 4.43 17.93 -22.49
C LYS A 70 5.23 19.22 -22.63
N LEU A 71 5.98 19.61 -21.59
CA LEU A 71 6.79 20.82 -21.59
C LEU A 71 8.05 20.71 -22.46
N SER A 72 8.46 19.50 -22.85
CA SER A 72 9.61 19.29 -23.76
C SER A 72 9.43 19.93 -25.14
N ILE A 73 8.19 20.35 -25.49
CA ILE A 73 7.89 21.10 -26.72
C ILE A 73 8.27 22.60 -26.58
N VAL A 74 8.29 23.12 -25.36
CA VAL A 74 8.59 24.54 -25.08
C VAL A 74 10.08 24.80 -25.24
N PRO A 75 10.49 25.98 -25.76
CA PRO A 75 11.90 26.32 -25.87
C PRO A 75 12.62 26.30 -24.52
N SER A 76 13.80 25.71 -24.45
CA SER A 76 14.70 25.86 -23.30
C SER A 76 15.32 27.26 -23.31
N LEU A 77 15.66 27.80 -22.14
CA LEU A 77 16.41 29.05 -22.00
C LEU A 77 17.52 28.82 -20.98
N ASN A 78 18.75 28.95 -21.43
CA ASN A 78 19.93 28.74 -20.59
C ASN A 78 20.82 29.96 -20.66
N ALA A 79 21.32 30.41 -19.51
CA ALA A 79 22.30 31.47 -19.40
C ALA A 79 23.59 30.93 -18.80
N SER A 80 24.73 31.32 -19.36
CA SER A 80 26.05 30.97 -18.83
C SER A 80 26.99 32.14 -18.88
N THR A 81 27.94 32.17 -17.95
CA THR A 81 29.06 33.10 -17.95
C THR A 81 30.32 32.32 -17.64
N SER A 82 31.40 32.71 -18.30
CA SER A 82 32.73 32.17 -18.00
C SER A 82 33.75 33.31 -17.93
N TYR A 83 34.65 33.22 -16.95
CA TYR A 83 35.80 34.08 -16.80
C TYR A 83 37.06 33.24 -17.00
N GLY A 84 37.88 33.68 -17.97
CA GLY A 84 39.13 33.03 -18.32
C GLY A 84 40.32 33.97 -18.13
N TRP A 85 41.42 33.42 -17.62
CA TRP A 85 42.74 34.00 -17.62
C TRP A 85 43.67 33.09 -18.41
N SER A 86 44.42 33.65 -19.33
CA SER A 86 45.40 32.92 -20.15
C SER A 86 46.69 33.68 -20.24
N GLU A 87 47.81 32.95 -20.21
CA GLU A 87 49.14 33.45 -20.39
C GLU A 87 49.78 32.70 -21.57
N GLY A 88 50.37 33.44 -22.47
CA GLY A 88 51.01 32.85 -23.62
C GLY A 88 50.69 33.54 -24.94
N ARG A 89 50.93 32.86 -26.05
CA ARG A 89 50.69 33.36 -27.41
C ARG A 89 49.24 33.26 -27.76
N THR A 90 48.51 34.36 -27.61
CA THR A 90 47.07 34.44 -27.92
C THR A 90 46.79 35.50 -28.98
N PRO A 91 45.73 35.34 -29.83
CA PRO A 91 45.33 36.39 -30.74
C PRO A 91 44.69 37.53 -29.96
N ASN A 92 45.07 38.77 -30.28
CA ASN A 92 44.37 39.92 -29.79
C ASN A 92 42.96 39.95 -30.41
N PRO A 93 41.88 40.05 -29.64
CA PRO A 93 40.52 39.94 -30.16
C PRO A 93 40.10 41.10 -31.08
N GLN A 94 40.84 42.21 -31.07
CA GLN A 94 40.54 43.39 -31.88
C GLN A 94 41.34 43.41 -33.19
N THR A 95 42.61 43.02 -33.16
CA THR A 95 43.54 43.11 -34.33
C THR A 95 43.76 41.74 -34.99
N ASN A 96 43.40 40.64 -34.37
CA ASN A 96 43.69 39.26 -34.79
C ASN A 96 45.18 38.93 -34.89
N ILE A 97 46.07 39.76 -34.32
CA ILE A 97 47.50 39.53 -34.32
C ILE A 97 47.89 38.68 -33.11
N TYR A 98 48.71 37.68 -33.32
CA TYR A 98 49.21 36.84 -32.25
C TYR A 98 50.36 37.48 -31.48
N ASN A 99 50.13 37.77 -30.19
CA ASN A 99 51.10 38.32 -29.29
C ASN A 99 51.27 37.40 -28.06
N THR A 100 52.48 37.37 -27.48
CA THR A 100 52.67 36.66 -26.18
C THR A 100 52.32 37.66 -25.08
N GLN A 101 51.20 37.39 -24.42
CA GLN A 101 50.64 38.29 -23.40
C GLN A 101 49.74 37.57 -22.44
N ASN A 102 49.48 38.19 -21.28
CA ASN A 102 48.42 37.78 -20.36
C ASN A 102 47.10 38.36 -20.87
N SER A 103 46.06 37.56 -20.93
CA SER A 103 44.72 37.96 -21.37
C SER A 103 43.67 37.52 -20.37
N ARG A 104 42.80 38.40 -20.01
CA ARG A 104 41.58 38.15 -19.24
C ARG A 104 40.37 38.35 -20.11
N GLN A 105 39.47 37.37 -20.07
CA GLN A 105 38.28 37.41 -20.90
C GLN A 105 37.06 36.93 -20.07
N GLN A 106 35.93 37.55 -20.32
CA GLN A 106 34.67 37.15 -19.75
C GLN A 106 33.64 37.02 -20.86
N PHE A 107 32.95 35.89 -20.89
CA PHE A 107 31.88 35.59 -21.85
C PHE A 107 30.54 35.49 -21.12
N TYR A 108 29.51 36.07 -21.76
CA TYR A 108 28.14 35.94 -21.36
C TYR A 108 27.37 35.33 -22.52
N GLN A 109 26.57 34.36 -22.25
CA GLN A 109 25.80 33.68 -23.29
C GLN A 109 24.40 33.33 -22.76
N VAL A 110 23.38 33.59 -23.55
CA VAL A 110 22.01 33.14 -23.35
C VAL A 110 21.61 32.42 -24.62
N ASN A 111 21.20 31.13 -24.44
CA ASN A 111 20.79 30.25 -25.52
C ASN A 111 19.37 29.79 -25.30
N SER A 112 18.59 29.73 -26.35
CA SER A 112 17.26 29.10 -26.38
C SER A 112 17.22 28.11 -27.54
N GLN A 113 16.67 26.94 -27.29
CA GLN A 113 16.53 25.91 -28.31
C GLN A 113 15.17 25.25 -28.22
N MET A 114 14.58 24.96 -29.38
CA MET A 114 13.29 24.26 -29.52
C MET A 114 13.38 23.28 -30.68
N THR A 115 12.86 22.07 -30.47
CA THR A 115 12.71 21.06 -31.52
C THR A 115 11.38 21.28 -32.23
N LEU A 116 11.41 21.59 -33.51
CA LEU A 116 10.22 21.82 -34.34
C LEU A 116 9.68 20.49 -34.91
N PHE A 117 10.59 19.57 -35.24
CA PHE A 117 10.25 18.24 -35.75
C PHE A 117 11.36 17.24 -35.46
N ASN A 118 11.00 16.04 -35.04
CA ASN A 118 11.93 14.93 -34.77
C ASN A 118 11.31 13.56 -35.12
N GLY A 119 10.54 13.48 -36.20
CA GLY A 119 9.93 12.20 -36.59
C GLY A 119 8.83 11.74 -35.61
N LEU A 120 8.06 12.66 -35.06
CA LEU A 120 6.98 12.40 -34.09
C LEU A 120 7.45 11.78 -32.76
N GLN A 121 8.74 11.80 -32.46
CA GLN A 121 9.27 11.22 -31.21
C GLN A 121 8.70 11.95 -29.99
N GLN A 122 8.63 13.30 -30.00
CA GLN A 122 8.03 14.07 -28.89
C GLN A 122 6.56 13.71 -28.67
N TYR A 123 5.77 13.64 -29.75
CA TYR A 123 4.36 13.25 -29.67
C TYR A 123 4.18 11.85 -29.06
N ASN A 124 4.98 10.87 -29.53
CA ASN A 124 4.94 9.51 -28.99
C ASN A 124 5.49 9.43 -27.56
N ASN A 125 6.45 10.29 -27.19
CA ASN A 125 6.97 10.36 -25.83
C ASN A 125 5.90 10.85 -24.84
N ILE A 126 5.10 11.86 -25.22
CA ILE A 126 3.95 12.32 -24.41
C ILE A 126 2.92 11.20 -24.26
N LYS A 127 2.63 10.46 -25.35
CA LYS A 127 1.70 9.31 -25.27
C LYS A 127 2.25 8.20 -24.42
N ARG A 128 3.53 7.88 -24.52
CA ARG A 128 4.21 6.92 -23.67
C ARG A 128 4.09 7.30 -22.20
N ALA A 129 4.48 8.54 -21.85
CA ALA A 129 4.38 9.03 -20.47
C ALA A 129 2.93 9.00 -19.93
N LYS A 130 1.92 9.25 -20.81
CA LYS A 130 0.50 9.08 -20.44
C LYS A 130 0.15 7.63 -20.11
N TYR A 131 0.62 6.65 -20.89
CA TYR A 131 0.36 5.24 -20.62
C TYR A 131 1.13 4.76 -19.39
N ASP A 132 2.35 5.25 -19.16
CA ASP A 132 3.12 4.97 -17.95
C ASP A 132 2.38 5.50 -16.70
N LEU A 133 1.76 6.68 -16.75
CA LEU A 133 0.92 7.21 -15.68
C LEU A 133 -0.33 6.35 -15.47
N LEU A 134 -1.04 5.96 -16.53
CA LEU A 134 -2.22 5.09 -16.42
C LEU A 134 -1.86 3.73 -15.81
N ALA A 135 -0.75 3.14 -16.21
CA ALA A 135 -0.26 1.90 -15.62
C ALA A 135 0.00 2.05 -14.11
N SER A 136 0.66 3.15 -13.71
CA SER A 136 0.92 3.44 -12.30
C SER A 136 -0.35 3.70 -11.48
N GLN A 137 -1.38 4.31 -12.07
CA GLN A 137 -2.68 4.48 -11.41
C GLN A 137 -3.32 3.11 -11.10
N PHE A 138 -3.31 2.19 -12.08
CA PHE A 138 -3.83 0.85 -11.86
C PHE A 138 -2.94 0.00 -10.94
N ASP A 139 -1.63 0.24 -10.89
CA ASP A 139 -0.76 -0.37 -9.87
C ASP A 139 -1.15 0.10 -8.45
N ALA A 140 -1.50 1.39 -8.30
CA ALA A 140 -1.98 1.91 -7.02
C ALA A 140 -3.34 1.32 -6.63
N ASP A 141 -4.24 1.13 -7.60
CA ASP A 141 -5.54 0.48 -7.36
C ASP A 141 -5.34 -1.00 -6.98
N ALA A 142 -4.42 -1.73 -7.63
CA ALA A 142 -4.06 -3.09 -7.25
C ALA A 142 -3.50 -3.16 -5.82
N MET A 143 -2.66 -2.21 -5.42
CA MET A 143 -2.14 -2.12 -4.05
C MET A 143 -3.28 -1.89 -3.04
N LYS A 144 -4.27 -1.04 -3.35
CA LYS A 144 -5.45 -0.84 -2.50
C LYS A 144 -6.27 -2.12 -2.35
N ASP A 145 -6.41 -2.87 -3.41
CA ASP A 145 -7.07 -4.17 -3.44
C ASP A 145 -6.35 -5.20 -2.56
N ASP A 146 -5.02 -5.28 -2.67
CA ASP A 146 -4.19 -6.18 -1.86
C ASP A 146 -4.28 -5.85 -0.37
N ILE A 147 -4.18 -4.56 -0.01
CA ILE A 147 -4.32 -4.11 1.39
C ILE A 147 -5.72 -4.43 1.91
N SER A 148 -6.77 -4.24 1.12
CA SER A 148 -8.15 -4.57 1.52
C SER A 148 -8.32 -6.07 1.83
N LEU A 149 -7.71 -6.95 1.04
CA LEU A 149 -7.70 -8.39 1.30
C LEU A 149 -6.89 -8.75 2.55
N MET A 150 -5.73 -8.11 2.76
CA MET A 150 -4.91 -8.33 3.96
C MET A 150 -5.64 -7.89 5.23
N ILE A 151 -6.34 -6.75 5.19
CA ILE A 151 -7.17 -6.28 6.31
C ILE A 151 -8.30 -7.27 6.60
N ALA A 152 -8.99 -7.75 5.56
CA ALA A 152 -10.06 -8.74 5.74
C ALA A 152 -9.54 -10.04 6.37
N ALA A 153 -8.38 -10.53 5.93
CA ALA A 153 -7.73 -11.69 6.53
C ALA A 153 -7.37 -11.46 8.01
N GLY A 154 -6.75 -10.30 8.33
CA GLY A 154 -6.39 -9.94 9.69
C GLY A 154 -7.60 -9.78 10.60
N TYR A 155 -8.67 -9.16 10.11
CA TYR A 155 -9.92 -8.99 10.84
C TYR A 155 -10.58 -10.33 11.17
N LEU A 156 -10.69 -11.23 10.18
CA LEU A 156 -11.22 -12.58 10.39
C LEU A 156 -10.33 -13.42 11.33
N GLN A 157 -9.01 -13.21 11.29
CA GLN A 157 -8.07 -13.86 12.24
C GLN A 157 -8.34 -13.43 13.69
N ILE A 158 -8.70 -12.15 13.93
CA ILE A 158 -9.08 -11.70 15.27
C ILE A 158 -10.40 -12.36 15.70
N LEU A 159 -11.43 -12.36 14.85
CA LEU A 159 -12.71 -13.02 15.15
C LEU A 159 -12.52 -14.51 15.48
N PHE A 160 -11.71 -15.20 14.70
CA PHE A 160 -11.32 -16.59 14.95
C PHE A 160 -10.64 -16.75 16.32
N SER A 161 -9.68 -15.88 16.64
CA SER A 161 -8.92 -15.95 17.89
C SER A 161 -9.82 -15.65 19.12
N ILE A 162 -10.80 -14.73 18.99
CA ILE A 162 -11.80 -14.46 20.05
C ILE A 162 -12.61 -15.74 20.36
N GLU A 163 -13.08 -16.43 19.33
CA GLU A 163 -13.84 -17.68 19.53
C GLU A 163 -12.98 -18.79 20.16
N LEU A 164 -11.69 -18.88 19.81
CA LEU A 164 -10.76 -19.82 20.43
C LEU A 164 -10.52 -19.50 21.92
N VAL A 165 -10.31 -18.23 22.27
CA VAL A 165 -10.17 -17.81 23.67
C VAL A 165 -11.41 -18.16 24.46
N LYS A 166 -12.61 -17.89 23.94
CA LYS A 166 -13.87 -18.24 24.57
C LYS A 166 -13.97 -19.75 24.82
N THR A 167 -13.69 -20.56 23.79
CA THR A 167 -13.70 -22.01 23.91
C THR A 167 -12.69 -22.51 24.95
N ALA A 168 -11.47 -21.96 24.98
CA ALA A 168 -10.45 -22.31 25.95
C ALA A 168 -10.86 -21.91 27.39
N GLN A 169 -11.49 -20.76 27.58
CA GLN A 169 -12.01 -20.30 28.89
C GLN A 169 -13.13 -21.22 29.37
N ASP A 170 -14.08 -21.56 28.51
CA ASP A 170 -15.17 -22.50 28.84
C ASP A 170 -14.61 -23.84 29.31
N GLN A 171 -13.52 -24.34 28.69
CA GLN A 171 -12.87 -25.58 29.11
C GLN A 171 -12.22 -25.46 30.49
N VAL A 172 -11.53 -24.36 30.78
CA VAL A 172 -10.96 -24.08 32.12
C VAL A 172 -12.07 -24.07 33.18
N ASP A 173 -13.18 -23.38 32.91
CA ASP A 173 -14.30 -23.25 33.85
C ASP A 173 -14.98 -24.62 34.13
N ILE A 174 -15.20 -25.43 33.08
CA ILE A 174 -15.74 -26.78 33.22
C ILE A 174 -14.79 -27.66 34.05
N THR A 175 -13.48 -27.60 33.76
CA THR A 175 -12.50 -28.43 34.52
C THR A 175 -12.36 -27.96 35.97
N ALA A 176 -12.44 -26.66 36.24
CA ALA A 176 -12.45 -26.13 37.60
C ALA A 176 -13.65 -26.69 38.44
N GLN A 177 -14.84 -26.72 37.82
CA GLN A 177 -16.01 -27.34 38.43
C GLN A 177 -15.79 -28.84 38.69
N GLN A 178 -15.18 -29.57 37.74
CA GLN A 178 -14.89 -30.98 37.86
C GLN A 178 -13.86 -31.27 38.95
N ILE A 179 -12.80 -30.47 39.07
CA ILE A 179 -11.81 -30.53 40.16
C ILE A 179 -12.52 -30.40 41.51
N SER A 180 -13.38 -29.37 41.68
CA SER A 180 -14.13 -29.14 42.92
C SER A 180 -15.03 -30.34 43.28
N ARG A 181 -15.70 -30.92 42.28
CA ARG A 181 -16.53 -32.11 42.48
C ARG A 181 -15.70 -33.34 42.87
N THR A 182 -14.61 -33.60 42.15
CA THR A 182 -13.73 -34.75 42.39
C THR A 182 -13.07 -34.65 43.78
N GLN A 183 -12.66 -33.44 44.20
CA GLN A 183 -12.13 -33.20 45.54
C GLN A 183 -13.12 -33.64 46.62
N LYS A 184 -14.41 -33.29 46.53
CA LYS A 184 -15.45 -33.68 47.48
C LYS A 184 -15.62 -35.20 47.51
N LEU A 185 -15.54 -35.91 46.39
CA LEU A 185 -15.65 -37.35 46.31
C LEU A 185 -14.42 -38.07 46.89
N VAL A 186 -13.23 -37.52 46.72
CA VAL A 186 -12.01 -38.03 47.37
C VAL A 186 -12.07 -37.81 48.88
N ASP A 187 -12.52 -36.65 49.35
CA ASP A 187 -12.70 -36.34 50.78
C ASP A 187 -13.73 -37.23 51.42
N ALA A 188 -14.76 -37.64 50.68
CA ALA A 188 -15.75 -38.64 51.09
C ALA A 188 -15.25 -40.11 51.02
N GLY A 189 -14.03 -40.33 50.50
CA GLY A 189 -13.44 -41.68 50.35
C GLY A 189 -14.00 -42.52 49.19
N THR A 190 -14.76 -41.92 48.28
CA THR A 190 -15.41 -42.61 47.14
C THR A 190 -14.56 -42.65 45.89
N LEU A 191 -13.54 -41.80 45.78
CA LEU A 191 -12.57 -41.76 44.67
C LEU A 191 -11.14 -41.79 45.18
N ALA A 192 -10.22 -42.29 44.34
CA ALA A 192 -8.79 -42.29 44.67
C ALA A 192 -8.17 -40.89 44.52
N LYS A 193 -7.16 -40.56 45.33
CA LYS A 193 -6.40 -39.34 45.21
C LYS A 193 -5.72 -39.18 43.84
N GLY A 194 -5.40 -40.30 43.15
CA GLY A 194 -4.84 -40.31 41.81
C GLY A 194 -5.78 -39.65 40.79
N ASP A 195 -7.09 -39.93 40.86
CA ASP A 195 -8.09 -39.32 39.97
C ASP A 195 -8.14 -37.80 40.12
N LEU A 196 -8.01 -37.28 41.35
CA LEU A 196 -7.94 -35.85 41.60
C LEU A 196 -6.69 -35.21 40.98
N LEU A 197 -5.52 -35.84 41.18
CA LEU A 197 -4.25 -35.32 40.63
C LEU A 197 -4.25 -35.32 39.10
N GLU A 198 -4.89 -36.28 38.47
CA GLU A 198 -5.04 -36.34 37.02
C GLU A 198 -5.90 -35.21 36.49
N ILE A 199 -7.05 -34.92 37.09
CA ILE A 199 -7.93 -33.79 36.67
C ILE A 199 -7.27 -32.46 36.97
N GLN A 200 -6.53 -32.33 38.09
CA GLN A 200 -5.73 -31.12 38.35
C GLN A 200 -4.65 -30.91 37.30
N SER A 201 -3.96 -31.96 36.87
CA SER A 201 -2.98 -31.90 35.80
C SER A 201 -3.63 -31.49 34.45
N GLN A 202 -4.85 -31.99 34.19
CA GLN A 202 -5.62 -31.57 33.01
C GLN A 202 -5.99 -30.09 33.10
N GLY A 203 -6.46 -29.59 34.25
CA GLY A 203 -6.77 -28.18 34.46
C GLY A 203 -5.57 -27.27 34.18
N ALA A 204 -4.39 -27.63 34.68
CA ALA A 204 -3.15 -26.88 34.42
C ALA A 204 -2.79 -26.85 32.91
N ARG A 205 -3.04 -27.92 32.16
CA ARG A 205 -2.85 -27.93 30.70
C ARG A 205 -3.85 -27.01 29.99
N GLU A 206 -5.10 -26.96 30.44
CA GLU A 206 -6.13 -26.09 29.87
C GLU A 206 -5.84 -24.60 30.14
N GLU A 207 -5.32 -24.27 31.34
CA GLU A 207 -4.84 -22.92 31.64
C GLU A 207 -3.70 -22.50 30.68
N VAL A 208 -2.76 -23.40 30.37
CA VAL A 208 -1.69 -23.11 29.37
C VAL A 208 -2.31 -22.89 27.99
N ASN A 209 -3.31 -23.70 27.60
CA ASN A 209 -3.99 -23.51 26.31
C ASN A 209 -4.73 -22.16 26.23
N LEU A 210 -5.38 -21.74 27.33
CA LEU A 210 -6.01 -20.43 27.43
C LEU A 210 -4.98 -19.30 27.26
N ILE A 211 -3.86 -19.36 27.98
CA ILE A 211 -2.79 -18.36 27.86
C ILE A 211 -2.25 -18.29 26.42
N ASN A 212 -2.10 -19.45 25.76
CA ASN A 212 -1.68 -19.48 24.36
C ASN A 212 -2.72 -18.86 23.41
N ALA A 213 -4.01 -19.13 23.63
CA ALA A 213 -5.09 -18.53 22.84
C ALA A 213 -5.17 -17.02 23.04
N GLU A 214 -5.04 -16.52 24.28
CA GLU A 214 -4.98 -15.08 24.59
C GLU A 214 -3.78 -14.41 23.93
N ASN A 215 -2.61 -15.06 23.97
CA ASN A 215 -1.42 -14.55 23.30
C ASN A 215 -1.62 -14.49 21.77
N GLN A 216 -2.24 -15.51 21.17
CA GLN A 216 -2.55 -15.50 19.73
C GLN A 216 -3.54 -14.40 19.36
N LEU A 217 -4.54 -14.13 20.19
CA LEU A 217 -5.45 -13.02 20.02
C LEU A 217 -4.72 -11.66 20.06
N ASN A 218 -3.83 -11.49 21.04
CA ASN A 218 -3.04 -10.27 21.15
C ASN A 218 -2.14 -10.06 19.92
N LEU A 219 -1.52 -11.11 19.41
CA LEU A 219 -0.72 -11.03 18.16
C LEU A 219 -1.58 -10.67 16.95
N ALA A 220 -2.79 -11.26 16.83
CA ALA A 220 -3.70 -10.93 15.73
C ALA A 220 -4.13 -9.46 15.76
N TYR A 221 -4.37 -8.88 16.95
CA TYR A 221 -4.60 -7.44 17.09
C TYR A 221 -3.40 -6.60 16.69
N LEU A 222 -2.19 -7.00 17.08
CA LEU A 222 -0.95 -6.30 16.69
C LEU A 222 -0.74 -6.33 15.18
N ASP A 223 -0.97 -7.47 14.53
CA ASP A 223 -0.84 -7.62 13.08
C ASP A 223 -1.83 -6.69 12.34
N LEU A 224 -3.09 -6.63 12.80
CA LEU A 224 -4.07 -5.73 12.19
C LEU A 224 -3.73 -4.25 12.44
N LEU A 225 -3.31 -3.87 13.66
CA LEU A 225 -2.86 -2.51 13.96
C LEU A 225 -1.68 -2.09 13.10
N GLN A 226 -0.75 -3.00 12.81
CA GLN A 226 0.37 -2.75 11.89
C GLN A 226 -0.12 -2.51 10.45
N LEU A 227 -1.10 -3.29 9.97
CA LEU A 227 -1.68 -3.07 8.64
C LEU A 227 -2.44 -1.73 8.55
N LEU A 228 -3.03 -1.27 9.66
CA LEU A 228 -3.69 0.01 9.78
C LEU A 228 -2.71 1.19 9.98
N ASP A 229 -1.41 0.93 10.18
CA ASP A 229 -0.41 1.93 10.59
C ASP A 229 -0.80 2.67 11.89
N MET A 230 -1.47 1.97 12.81
CA MET A 230 -1.87 2.50 14.13
C MET A 230 -0.85 2.13 15.20
N SER A 231 -0.77 2.95 16.26
CA SER A 231 0.08 2.65 17.40
C SER A 231 -0.47 1.49 18.21
N ALA A 232 0.39 0.55 18.62
CA ALA A 232 0.03 -0.57 19.51
C ALA A 232 -0.49 -0.11 20.89
N SER A 233 -0.32 1.17 21.26
CA SER A 233 -0.86 1.75 22.49
C SER A 233 -2.31 2.22 22.35
N GLU A 234 -2.85 2.29 21.16
CA GLU A 234 -4.24 2.68 20.93
C GLU A 234 -5.18 1.53 21.33
N ARG A 235 -6.22 1.86 22.06
CA ARG A 235 -7.26 0.89 22.39
C ARG A 235 -8.10 0.65 21.14
N PHE A 236 -8.02 -0.55 20.62
CA PHE A 236 -8.67 -0.99 19.41
C PHE A 236 -9.57 -2.18 19.72
N ASP A 237 -10.81 -2.12 19.30
CA ASP A 237 -11.76 -3.22 19.42
C ASP A 237 -12.54 -3.35 18.11
N ILE A 238 -12.92 -4.58 17.76
CA ILE A 238 -13.61 -4.85 16.50
C ILE A 238 -15.04 -5.33 16.75
N GLU A 239 -15.91 -5.07 15.79
CA GLU A 239 -17.26 -5.60 15.77
C GLU A 239 -17.23 -7.13 15.63
N GLN A 240 -18.07 -7.82 16.41
CA GLN A 240 -18.20 -9.27 16.38
C GLN A 240 -19.55 -9.68 15.76
N PRO A 241 -19.68 -9.68 14.44
CA PRO A 241 -20.91 -10.08 13.78
C PRO A 241 -21.25 -11.53 14.09
N ASN A 242 -22.53 -11.84 14.25
CA ASN A 242 -22.98 -13.20 14.43
C ASN A 242 -22.97 -13.95 13.10
N ILE A 243 -21.82 -14.53 12.75
CA ILE A 243 -21.65 -15.24 11.49
C ILE A 243 -22.43 -16.58 11.54
N VAL A 244 -23.49 -16.67 10.76
CA VAL A 244 -24.29 -17.89 10.57
C VAL A 244 -24.15 -18.37 9.12
N ILE A 245 -23.73 -19.61 8.95
CA ILE A 245 -23.62 -20.23 7.63
C ILE A 245 -24.86 -21.09 7.40
N GLU A 246 -25.71 -20.66 6.47
CA GLU A 246 -26.85 -21.47 6.07
C GLU A 246 -26.39 -22.74 5.36
N GLN A 247 -26.85 -23.90 5.85
CA GLN A 247 -26.42 -25.22 5.35
C GLN A 247 -26.96 -25.55 3.94
N ALA A 248 -27.83 -24.73 3.37
CA ALA A 248 -28.75 -25.14 2.30
C ALA A 248 -28.19 -25.09 0.89
N SER A 249 -27.09 -24.83 0.52
CA SER A 249 -26.50 -24.84 -0.83
C SER A 249 -25.59 -23.64 -1.14
N LEU A 250 -24.31 -23.92 -1.18
CA LEU A 250 -23.38 -22.97 -1.74
C LEU A 250 -23.48 -23.06 -3.29
N GLU A 251 -24.23 -22.18 -3.91
CA GLU A 251 -24.14 -21.94 -5.35
C GLU A 251 -22.94 -21.02 -5.65
N LEU A 252 -21.74 -21.60 -5.60
CA LEU A 252 -20.54 -20.88 -6.06
C LEU A 252 -20.69 -20.59 -7.57
N ILE A 253 -20.39 -19.34 -7.93
CA ILE A 253 -20.30 -18.97 -9.34
C ILE A 253 -19.13 -19.73 -9.96
N PRO A 254 -19.30 -20.39 -11.12
CA PRO A 254 -18.23 -21.13 -11.79
C PRO A 254 -16.97 -20.28 -12.00
N SER A 255 -15.79 -20.85 -11.76
CA SER A 255 -14.50 -20.15 -11.84
C SER A 255 -14.28 -19.46 -13.20
N GLU A 256 -14.78 -20.03 -14.28
CA GLU A 256 -14.69 -19.42 -15.62
C GLU A 256 -15.39 -18.06 -15.68
N LYS A 257 -16.59 -17.93 -15.10
CA LYS A 257 -17.30 -16.64 -15.07
C LYS A 257 -16.59 -15.60 -14.19
N VAL A 258 -16.01 -16.04 -13.07
CA VAL A 258 -15.19 -15.17 -12.21
C VAL A 258 -13.98 -14.69 -12.97
N PHE A 259 -13.31 -15.57 -13.70
CA PHE A 259 -12.16 -15.23 -14.52
C PHE A 259 -12.52 -14.28 -15.68
N GLU A 260 -13.61 -14.53 -16.42
CA GLU A 260 -14.09 -13.61 -17.47
C GLU A 260 -14.33 -12.19 -16.93
N TYR A 261 -14.88 -12.07 -15.73
CA TYR A 261 -15.03 -10.76 -15.08
C TYR A 261 -13.69 -10.17 -14.66
N ALA A 262 -12.81 -10.97 -14.06
CA ALA A 262 -11.52 -10.54 -13.54
C ALA A 262 -10.59 -10.02 -14.67
N VAL A 263 -10.51 -10.71 -15.81
CA VAL A 263 -9.70 -10.29 -16.98
C VAL A 263 -10.09 -8.89 -17.46
N ILE A 264 -11.37 -8.54 -17.40
CA ILE A 264 -11.84 -7.24 -17.89
C ILE A 264 -11.61 -6.12 -16.86
N ASN A 265 -11.73 -6.44 -15.57
CA ASN A 265 -11.88 -5.41 -14.54
C ASN A 265 -10.70 -5.30 -13.57
N ARG A 266 -9.84 -6.33 -13.46
CA ARG A 266 -8.74 -6.31 -12.49
C ARG A 266 -7.68 -5.27 -12.81
N PRO A 267 -7.27 -4.46 -11.81
CA PRO A 267 -6.28 -3.40 -12.00
C PRO A 267 -4.93 -3.91 -12.51
N GLU A 268 -4.49 -5.10 -12.08
CA GLU A 268 -3.21 -5.70 -12.49
C GLU A 268 -3.15 -5.92 -14.01
N ILE A 269 -4.26 -6.38 -14.60
CA ILE A 269 -4.36 -6.61 -16.04
C ILE A 269 -4.38 -5.27 -16.78
N LYS A 270 -5.14 -4.29 -16.27
CA LYS A 270 -5.16 -2.94 -16.85
C LYS A 270 -3.78 -2.28 -16.83
N SER A 271 -3.04 -2.43 -15.74
CA SER A 271 -1.67 -1.95 -15.66
C SER A 271 -0.79 -2.60 -16.74
N ALA A 272 -0.85 -3.93 -16.89
CA ALA A 272 -0.08 -4.66 -17.91
C ALA A 272 -0.48 -4.25 -19.35
N GLU A 273 -1.78 -4.05 -19.64
CA GLU A 273 -2.26 -3.52 -20.93
C GLU A 273 -1.64 -2.14 -21.24
N TYR A 274 -1.63 -1.22 -20.27
CA TYR A 274 -1.05 0.12 -20.47
C TYR A 274 0.48 0.10 -20.57
N ARG A 275 1.16 -0.84 -19.90
CA ARG A 275 2.61 -1.06 -20.09
C ARG A 275 2.93 -1.56 -21.49
N LEU A 276 2.09 -2.43 -22.06
CA LEU A 276 2.20 -2.86 -23.45
C LEU A 276 2.01 -1.67 -24.41
N GLU A 277 1.00 -0.83 -24.17
CA GLU A 277 0.80 0.39 -24.96
C GLU A 277 1.98 1.37 -24.85
N SER A 278 2.57 1.51 -23.66
CA SER A 278 3.79 2.30 -23.45
C SER A 278 4.96 1.75 -24.29
N ALA A 279 5.17 0.42 -24.28
CA ALA A 279 6.20 -0.25 -25.08
C ALA A 279 5.98 -0.05 -26.60
N ASN A 280 4.72 -0.07 -27.05
CA ASN A 280 4.34 0.26 -28.44
C ASN A 280 4.74 1.70 -28.81
N LYS A 281 4.57 2.66 -27.90
CA LYS A 281 5.01 4.05 -28.15
C LYS A 281 6.53 4.17 -28.10
N ALA A 282 7.21 3.43 -27.24
CA ALA A 282 8.67 3.36 -27.25
C ALA A 282 9.22 2.82 -28.58
N LEU A 283 8.56 1.83 -29.17
CA LEU A 283 8.89 1.36 -30.53
C LEU A 283 8.63 2.42 -31.60
N ALA A 284 7.54 3.18 -31.48
CA ALA A 284 7.25 4.29 -32.40
C ALA A 284 8.32 5.40 -32.30
N ILE A 285 8.79 5.73 -31.07
CA ILE A 285 9.89 6.65 -30.82
C ILE A 285 11.18 6.15 -31.49
N ALA A 286 11.52 4.87 -31.31
CA ALA A 286 12.69 4.26 -31.93
C ALA A 286 12.64 4.34 -33.46
N ARG A 287 11.46 4.09 -34.06
CA ARG A 287 11.25 4.24 -35.51
C ARG A 287 11.39 5.70 -35.96
N GLY A 288 10.93 6.67 -35.16
CA GLY A 288 11.06 8.10 -35.39
C GLY A 288 12.51 8.57 -35.49
N SER A 289 13.46 7.86 -34.86
CA SER A 289 14.90 8.18 -34.92
C SER A 289 15.53 8.03 -36.33
N ARG A 290 14.79 7.50 -37.31
CA ARG A 290 15.19 7.48 -38.73
C ARG A 290 14.86 8.79 -39.45
N SER A 291 14.00 9.59 -38.87
CA SER A 291 13.49 10.81 -39.50
C SER A 291 14.47 11.97 -39.34
N PRO A 292 14.42 12.95 -40.25
CA PRO A 292 15.13 14.22 -40.04
C PRO A 292 14.69 14.91 -38.75
N VAL A 293 15.59 15.70 -38.17
CA VAL A 293 15.34 16.56 -37.01
C VAL A 293 15.47 18.02 -37.42
N ILE A 294 14.47 18.82 -37.09
CA ILE A 294 14.47 20.27 -37.31
C ILE A 294 14.47 20.95 -35.94
N THR A 295 15.47 21.80 -35.72
CA THR A 295 15.58 22.59 -34.50
C THR A 295 15.62 24.09 -34.82
N LEU A 296 15.00 24.88 -33.96
CA LEU A 296 15.09 26.34 -33.93
C LEU A 296 15.98 26.73 -32.75
N GLY A 297 17.03 27.49 -33.01
CA GLY A 297 17.95 28.03 -32.02
C GLY A 297 17.93 29.55 -32.00
N GLY A 298 18.04 30.16 -30.83
CA GLY A 298 18.29 31.56 -30.62
C GLY A 298 19.45 31.76 -29.65
N SER A 299 20.31 32.72 -29.92
CA SER A 299 21.42 33.04 -29.03
C SER A 299 21.61 34.54 -28.88
N TRP A 300 21.97 34.90 -27.68
CA TRP A 300 22.56 36.23 -27.38
C TRP A 300 23.86 35.96 -26.64
N ASN A 301 24.93 36.57 -27.13
CA ASN A 301 26.24 36.46 -26.49
C ASN A 301 26.94 37.81 -26.50
N THR A 302 27.81 38.02 -25.52
CA THR A 302 28.68 39.18 -25.42
C THR A 302 29.92 38.78 -24.63
N SER A 303 30.96 39.57 -24.79
CA SER A 303 32.23 39.33 -24.10
C SER A 303 32.90 40.62 -23.67
N TRP A 304 33.77 40.49 -22.71
CA TRP A 304 34.74 41.47 -22.30
C TRP A 304 36.14 40.88 -22.39
N SER A 305 37.11 41.73 -22.79
CA SER A 305 38.53 41.39 -22.74
C SER A 305 39.35 42.62 -22.34
N ASP A 306 40.38 42.41 -21.53
CA ASP A 306 41.34 43.44 -21.16
C ASP A 306 42.28 43.83 -22.30
N GLN A 307 42.18 43.13 -23.44
CA GLN A 307 42.96 43.39 -24.65
C GLN A 307 42.26 44.33 -25.63
N ILE A 308 40.99 44.66 -25.44
CA ILE A 308 40.24 45.57 -26.32
C ILE A 308 40.47 47.00 -25.86
N ARG A 309 41.02 47.82 -26.76
CA ARG A 309 41.37 49.22 -26.56
C ARG A 309 40.27 50.15 -27.04
N GLU A 310 40.24 51.41 -26.49
CA GLU A 310 39.26 52.41 -26.91
C GLU A 310 39.55 52.94 -28.36
N ASP A 311 40.81 53.15 -28.67
CA ASP A 311 41.26 53.37 -30.04
C ASP A 311 42.22 52.27 -30.47
N PHE A 312 41.84 51.53 -31.49
CA PHE A 312 42.64 50.39 -31.96
C PHE A 312 43.90 50.85 -32.74
N LEU A 313 43.90 52.05 -33.23
CA LEU A 313 45.06 52.65 -33.95
C LEU A 313 46.08 53.24 -33.00
N ASP A 314 45.69 53.53 -31.74
CA ASP A 314 46.59 54.05 -30.72
C ASP A 314 46.94 52.97 -29.70
N PRO A 315 48.15 52.37 -29.76
CA PRO A 315 48.59 51.37 -28.80
C PRO A 315 48.70 51.90 -27.36
N GLU A 316 48.72 53.20 -27.12
CA GLU A 316 48.75 53.78 -25.77
C GLU A 316 47.33 54.11 -25.25
N SER A 317 46.28 53.96 -26.07
CA SER A 317 44.93 54.14 -25.63
C SER A 317 44.59 53.09 -24.50
N GLY A 318 43.81 53.55 -23.53
CA GLY A 318 43.39 52.67 -22.40
C GLY A 318 42.51 51.43 -22.83
N THR A 319 42.43 50.46 -21.98
CA THR A 319 41.46 49.37 -22.18
C THR A 319 40.05 49.96 -22.19
N MET A 320 39.24 49.57 -23.19
CA MET A 320 37.83 50.00 -23.28
C MET A 320 37.06 49.57 -22.04
N GLU A 321 36.22 50.49 -21.53
CA GLU A 321 35.41 50.24 -20.34
C GLU A 321 34.61 48.91 -20.43
N TYR A 322 34.56 48.21 -19.31
CA TYR A 322 33.91 46.91 -19.22
C TYR A 322 32.47 46.91 -19.77
N TRP A 323 31.61 47.80 -19.25
CA TRP A 323 30.21 47.84 -19.64
C TRP A 323 30.01 48.37 -21.07
N LYS A 324 30.91 49.17 -21.60
CA LYS A 324 30.89 49.60 -22.99
C LYS A 324 31.15 48.42 -23.93
N GLN A 325 32.11 47.56 -23.60
CA GLN A 325 32.32 46.32 -24.35
C GLN A 325 31.11 45.39 -24.28
N VAL A 326 30.58 45.12 -23.08
CA VAL A 326 29.53 44.12 -22.84
C VAL A 326 28.18 44.56 -23.40
N ARG A 327 27.84 45.86 -23.36
CA ARG A 327 26.50 46.33 -23.74
C ARG A 327 26.44 46.94 -25.15
N GLU A 328 27.51 47.52 -25.62
CA GLU A 328 27.49 48.32 -26.85
C GLU A 328 28.30 47.65 -27.97
N ASN A 329 29.55 47.27 -27.70
CA ASN A 329 30.46 46.86 -28.77
C ASN A 329 30.37 45.39 -29.16
N ASN A 330 30.23 44.48 -28.15
CA ASN A 330 30.37 43.04 -28.35
C ASN A 330 29.05 42.24 -28.35
N PRO A 331 27.86 42.83 -28.11
CA PRO A 331 26.62 42.05 -28.17
C PRO A 331 26.37 41.47 -29.55
N ASN A 332 26.13 40.16 -29.60
CA ASN A 332 25.76 39.46 -30.81
C ASN A 332 24.44 38.72 -30.57
N LYS A 333 23.52 38.79 -31.51
CA LYS A 333 22.22 38.12 -31.49
C LYS A 333 22.07 37.32 -32.76
N GLY A 334 21.64 36.11 -32.63
CA GLY A 334 21.43 35.22 -33.77
C GLY A 334 20.26 34.30 -33.57
N TRP A 335 19.65 33.86 -34.64
CA TRP A 335 18.75 32.75 -34.67
C TRP A 335 19.11 31.85 -35.84
N SER A 336 18.80 30.54 -35.71
CA SER A 336 19.09 29.55 -36.72
C SER A 336 18.02 28.47 -36.75
N ILE A 337 17.74 27.99 -37.94
CA ILE A 337 17.00 26.74 -38.17
C ILE A 337 18.00 25.71 -38.67
N SER A 338 18.10 24.61 -37.96
CA SER A 338 19.00 23.50 -38.30
C SER A 338 18.21 22.28 -38.73
N LEU A 339 18.57 21.68 -39.86
CA LEU A 339 18.04 20.40 -40.33
C LEU A 339 19.16 19.34 -40.26
N SER A 340 18.95 18.30 -39.46
CA SER A 340 19.84 17.16 -39.33
C SER A 340 19.19 15.91 -39.95
N ILE A 341 19.81 15.31 -40.93
CA ILE A 341 19.31 14.12 -41.63
C ILE A 341 20.26 12.94 -41.32
N PRO A 342 19.83 11.90 -40.57
CA PRO A 342 20.66 10.74 -40.31
C PRO A 342 20.77 9.84 -41.56
N ILE A 343 21.88 9.91 -42.26
CA ILE A 343 22.12 9.10 -43.49
C ILE A 343 22.67 7.72 -43.12
N PHE A 344 23.69 7.67 -42.28
CA PHE A 344 24.30 6.43 -41.77
C PHE A 344 24.84 6.65 -40.37
N ASN A 345 24.47 5.76 -39.44
CA ASN A 345 24.82 5.86 -38.04
C ASN A 345 25.39 4.55 -37.46
N GLY A 346 26.11 3.77 -38.28
CA GLY A 346 26.71 2.51 -37.84
C GLY A 346 25.69 1.47 -37.32
N PHE A 347 24.50 1.42 -37.92
CA PHE A 347 23.37 0.54 -37.52
C PHE A 347 22.79 0.79 -36.13
N GLN A 348 23.19 1.85 -35.42
CA GLN A 348 22.69 2.17 -34.04
C GLN A 348 21.17 2.29 -34.02
N VAL A 349 20.56 3.02 -34.95
CA VAL A 349 19.09 3.20 -35.02
C VAL A 349 18.40 1.87 -35.33
N SER A 350 18.96 1.04 -36.25
CA SER A 350 18.39 -0.27 -36.56
C SER A 350 18.43 -1.19 -35.34
N SER A 351 19.52 -1.19 -34.59
CA SER A 351 19.67 -1.97 -33.35
C SER A 351 18.72 -1.45 -32.26
N TYR A 352 18.52 -0.14 -32.14
CA TYR A 352 17.57 0.46 -31.22
C TYR A 352 16.14 0.02 -31.54
N ILE A 353 15.72 0.06 -32.81
CA ILE A 353 14.40 -0.41 -33.24
C ILE A 353 14.21 -1.89 -32.93
N ASN A 354 15.24 -2.73 -33.20
CA ASN A 354 15.14 -4.17 -32.92
C ASN A 354 15.04 -4.44 -31.40
N ARG A 355 15.82 -3.74 -30.57
CA ARG A 355 15.68 -3.84 -29.11
C ARG A 355 14.28 -3.40 -28.64
N SER A 356 13.73 -2.32 -29.21
CA SER A 356 12.39 -1.86 -28.87
C SER A 356 11.30 -2.84 -29.31
N LYS A 357 11.47 -3.57 -30.44
CA LYS A 357 10.56 -4.66 -30.83
C LYS A 357 10.60 -5.82 -29.83
N LEU A 358 11.79 -6.21 -29.38
CA LEU A 358 11.92 -7.25 -28.36
C LEU A 358 11.30 -6.81 -27.03
N ALA A 359 11.46 -5.54 -26.66
CA ALA A 359 10.82 -4.99 -25.46
C ALA A 359 9.28 -4.99 -25.56
N THR A 360 8.72 -4.70 -26.75
CA THR A 360 7.27 -4.82 -26.98
C THR A 360 6.79 -6.26 -26.86
N LEU A 361 7.51 -7.21 -27.48
CA LEU A 361 7.19 -8.63 -27.37
C LEU A 361 7.28 -9.13 -25.90
N ASN A 362 8.27 -8.64 -25.15
CA ASN A 362 8.36 -8.95 -23.73
C ASN A 362 7.15 -8.42 -22.95
N ALA A 363 6.69 -7.19 -23.26
CA ALA A 363 5.48 -6.63 -22.62
C ALA A 363 4.20 -7.40 -22.99
N GLU A 364 4.13 -7.99 -24.21
CA GLU A 364 3.04 -8.90 -24.60
C GLU A 364 3.05 -10.17 -23.74
N TYR A 365 4.22 -10.76 -23.54
CA TYR A 365 4.36 -11.94 -22.66
C TYR A 365 4.10 -11.63 -21.19
N GLU A 366 4.48 -10.45 -20.70
CA GLU A 366 4.15 -10.01 -19.34
C GLU A 366 2.63 -9.85 -19.13
N LEU A 367 1.91 -9.35 -20.13
CA LEU A 367 0.43 -9.30 -20.09
C LEU A 367 -0.15 -10.72 -20.04
N GLU A 368 0.28 -11.62 -20.93
CA GLU A 368 -0.16 -13.03 -20.95
C GLU A 368 0.17 -13.74 -19.62
N LEU A 369 1.34 -13.46 -19.04
CA LEU A 369 1.73 -14.00 -17.74
C LEU A 369 0.79 -13.49 -16.63
N THR A 370 0.49 -12.20 -16.61
CA THR A 370 -0.45 -11.60 -15.63
C THR A 370 -1.84 -12.21 -15.75
N GLU A 371 -2.36 -12.40 -16.98
CA GLU A 371 -3.64 -13.08 -17.22
C GLU A 371 -3.63 -14.53 -16.68
N ASN A 372 -2.55 -15.27 -16.92
CA ASN A 372 -2.39 -16.63 -16.42
C ASN A 372 -2.27 -16.70 -14.89
N GLU A 373 -1.63 -15.73 -14.25
CA GLU A 373 -1.55 -15.60 -12.80
C GLU A 373 -2.92 -15.33 -12.19
N ILE A 374 -3.70 -14.40 -12.76
CA ILE A 374 -5.08 -14.13 -12.33
C ILE A 374 -5.96 -15.37 -12.53
N ARG A 375 -5.86 -16.06 -13.66
CA ARG A 375 -6.58 -17.34 -13.90
C ARG A 375 -6.27 -18.33 -12.78
N LYS A 376 -4.98 -18.57 -12.53
CA LYS A 376 -4.54 -19.49 -11.47
C LYS A 376 -5.09 -19.09 -10.10
N THR A 377 -5.06 -17.80 -9.77
CA THR A 377 -5.54 -17.30 -8.48
C THR A 377 -7.04 -17.50 -8.32
N VAL A 378 -7.83 -17.21 -9.36
CA VAL A 378 -9.27 -17.44 -9.38
C VAL A 378 -9.61 -18.93 -9.25
N GLU A 379 -8.94 -19.80 -10.02
CA GLU A 379 -9.15 -21.25 -9.95
C GLU A 379 -8.77 -21.83 -8.59
N THR A 380 -7.69 -21.30 -7.99
CA THR A 380 -7.27 -21.68 -6.63
C THR A 380 -8.32 -21.22 -5.62
N ALA A 381 -8.75 -19.95 -5.65
CA ALA A 381 -9.78 -19.42 -4.75
C ALA A 381 -11.10 -20.22 -4.84
N TYR A 382 -11.51 -20.59 -6.05
CA TYR A 382 -12.70 -21.41 -6.27
C TYR A 382 -12.56 -22.82 -5.67
N THR A 383 -11.43 -23.46 -5.92
CA THR A 383 -11.14 -24.82 -5.39
C THR A 383 -11.07 -24.79 -3.86
N ASP A 384 -10.42 -23.80 -3.31
CA ASP A 384 -10.29 -23.58 -1.87
C ASP A 384 -11.65 -23.35 -1.21
N ALA A 385 -12.51 -22.51 -1.81
CA ALA A 385 -13.86 -22.27 -1.29
C ALA A 385 -14.72 -23.56 -1.24
N ILE A 386 -14.65 -24.41 -2.29
CA ILE A 386 -15.32 -25.70 -2.30
C ILE A 386 -14.76 -26.63 -1.21
N ALA A 387 -13.43 -26.68 -1.07
CA ALA A 387 -12.77 -27.53 -0.08
C ALA A 387 -13.14 -27.07 1.34
N ALA A 388 -13.08 -25.76 1.62
CA ALA A 388 -13.44 -25.18 2.91
C ALA A 388 -14.90 -25.45 3.27
N PHE A 389 -15.84 -25.33 2.31
CA PHE A 389 -17.23 -25.66 2.53
C PHE A 389 -17.44 -27.13 2.93
N LYS A 390 -16.82 -28.06 2.18
CA LYS A 390 -16.91 -29.49 2.50
C LYS A 390 -16.30 -29.82 3.87
N THR A 391 -15.17 -29.18 4.19
CA THR A 391 -14.52 -29.31 5.49
C THR A 391 -15.41 -28.80 6.61
N TYR A 392 -16.04 -27.62 6.43
CA TYR A 392 -17.01 -27.08 7.38
C TYR A 392 -18.18 -28.06 7.61
N GLN A 393 -18.80 -28.57 6.54
CA GLN A 393 -19.89 -29.56 6.65
C GLN A 393 -19.47 -30.86 7.37
N ALA A 394 -18.25 -31.34 7.13
CA ALA A 394 -17.71 -32.49 7.79
C ALA A 394 -17.51 -32.24 9.28
N ASN A 395 -16.98 -31.09 9.66
CA ASN A 395 -16.75 -30.70 11.04
C ASN A 395 -18.05 -30.49 11.82
N VAL A 396 -19.11 -29.95 11.19
CA VAL A 396 -20.45 -29.86 11.79
C VAL A 396 -20.96 -31.26 12.19
N LYS A 397 -20.84 -32.25 11.31
CA LYS A 397 -21.25 -33.63 11.59
C LYS A 397 -20.36 -34.29 12.65
N SER A 398 -19.04 -34.01 12.57
CA SER A 398 -18.06 -34.53 13.55
C SER A 398 -18.35 -33.99 14.93
N LEU A 399 -18.56 -32.68 15.07
CA LEU A 399 -18.89 -32.06 16.36
C LEU A 399 -20.17 -32.65 16.97
N ALA A 400 -21.25 -32.77 16.19
CA ALA A 400 -22.51 -33.37 16.66
C ALA A 400 -22.31 -34.78 17.20
N SER A 401 -21.47 -35.60 16.54
CA SER A 401 -21.14 -36.95 16.98
C SER A 401 -20.32 -37.00 18.27
N PHE A 402 -19.31 -36.09 18.38
CA PHE A 402 -18.49 -36.03 19.61
C PHE A 402 -19.27 -35.42 20.77
N GLN A 403 -20.16 -34.48 20.57
CA GLN A 403 -21.06 -33.95 21.60
C GLN A 403 -21.92 -35.06 22.20
N GLU A 404 -22.57 -35.88 21.36
CA GLU A 404 -23.38 -36.97 21.85
C GLU A 404 -22.53 -38.06 22.51
N SER A 405 -21.38 -38.43 21.96
CA SER A 405 -20.43 -39.36 22.55
C SER A 405 -19.95 -38.92 23.95
N PHE A 406 -19.59 -37.64 24.06
CA PHE A 406 -19.13 -37.05 25.32
C PHE A 406 -20.25 -37.07 26.38
N LYS A 407 -21.48 -36.72 25.99
CA LYS A 407 -22.65 -36.78 26.88
C LYS A 407 -22.87 -38.18 27.49
N TYR A 408 -22.72 -39.25 26.69
CA TYR A 408 -22.77 -40.64 27.22
C TYR A 408 -21.56 -40.92 28.12
N MET A 409 -20.38 -40.45 27.79
CA MET A 409 -19.18 -40.65 28.60
C MET A 409 -19.32 -39.94 29.96
N GLU A 410 -19.82 -38.70 29.95
CA GLU A 410 -20.10 -37.92 31.16
C GLU A 410 -21.11 -38.61 32.07
N GLN A 411 -22.19 -39.16 31.51
CA GLN A 411 -23.19 -39.95 32.29
C GLN A 411 -22.56 -41.18 32.93
N LYS A 412 -21.73 -41.93 32.18
CA LYS A 412 -21.03 -43.11 32.72
C LYS A 412 -20.03 -42.73 33.81
N PHE A 413 -19.30 -41.64 33.65
CA PHE A 413 -18.37 -41.14 34.65
C PHE A 413 -19.09 -40.71 35.92
N ASN A 414 -20.24 -40.05 35.79
CA ASN A 414 -21.05 -39.60 36.92
C ASN A 414 -21.57 -40.71 37.79
N VAL A 415 -21.77 -41.95 37.24
CA VAL A 415 -22.21 -43.15 37.98
C VAL A 415 -21.06 -44.12 38.27
N GLY A 416 -19.81 -43.73 38.02
CA GLY A 416 -18.62 -44.51 38.35
C GLY A 416 -18.33 -45.69 37.42
N LEU A 417 -18.92 -45.74 36.21
CA LEU A 417 -18.73 -46.84 35.24
C LEU A 417 -17.48 -46.71 34.38
N VAL A 418 -16.87 -45.52 34.32
CA VAL A 418 -15.63 -45.27 33.60
C VAL A 418 -14.67 -44.45 34.48
N ASN A 419 -13.38 -44.56 34.21
CA ASN A 419 -12.34 -43.84 34.94
C ASN A 419 -12.14 -42.38 34.40
N SER A 420 -11.35 -41.59 35.13
CA SER A 420 -11.03 -40.20 34.77
C SER A 420 -10.26 -40.09 33.46
N LEU A 421 -9.43 -41.05 33.09
CA LEU A 421 -8.66 -41.07 31.84
C LEU A 421 -9.59 -41.14 30.62
N ASP A 422 -10.54 -42.08 30.62
CA ASP A 422 -11.50 -42.26 29.51
C ASP A 422 -12.38 -41.00 29.35
N TYR A 423 -12.82 -40.41 30.47
CA TYR A 423 -13.56 -39.14 30.47
C TYR A 423 -12.73 -37.99 29.85
N ASN A 424 -11.47 -37.83 30.26
CA ASN A 424 -10.59 -36.77 29.75
C ASN A 424 -10.26 -36.95 28.26
N ILE A 425 -10.08 -38.21 27.80
CA ILE A 425 -9.89 -38.49 26.36
C ILE A 425 -11.11 -38.03 25.56
N ALA A 426 -12.33 -38.40 26.01
CA ALA A 426 -13.55 -37.99 25.30
C ALA A 426 -13.75 -36.47 25.31
N LYS A 427 -13.41 -35.80 26.42
CA LYS A 427 -13.44 -34.35 26.53
C LYS A 427 -12.47 -33.69 25.55
N GLN A 428 -11.22 -34.15 25.49
CA GLN A 428 -10.23 -33.62 24.54
C GLN A 428 -10.67 -33.79 23.08
N GLN A 429 -11.33 -34.92 22.74
CA GLN A 429 -11.87 -35.13 21.39
C GLN A 429 -12.99 -34.15 21.07
N LEU A 430 -13.88 -33.85 22.03
CA LEU A 430 -14.91 -32.83 21.87
C LEU A 430 -14.29 -31.43 21.68
N THR A 431 -13.39 -30.99 22.55
CA THR A 431 -12.72 -29.72 22.48
C THR A 431 -11.99 -29.52 21.13
N ARG A 432 -11.33 -30.59 20.66
CA ARG A 432 -10.69 -30.57 19.36
C ARG A 432 -11.70 -30.38 18.23
N ALA A 433 -12.82 -31.10 18.27
CA ALA A 433 -13.86 -30.96 17.24
C ALA A 433 -14.51 -29.56 17.25
N GLU A 434 -14.66 -28.92 18.41
CA GLU A 434 -15.11 -27.54 18.56
C GLU A 434 -14.11 -26.58 17.89
N SER A 435 -12.83 -26.70 18.20
CA SER A 435 -11.76 -25.87 17.59
C SER A 435 -11.65 -26.08 16.07
N ASP A 436 -11.76 -27.35 15.61
CA ASP A 436 -11.72 -27.66 14.17
C ASP A 436 -12.93 -27.07 13.43
N LEU A 437 -14.13 -27.04 14.06
CA LEU A 437 -15.30 -26.39 13.47
C LEU A 437 -15.13 -24.87 13.38
N ILE A 438 -14.63 -24.22 14.43
CA ILE A 438 -14.36 -22.78 14.43
C ILE A 438 -13.37 -22.44 13.32
N THR A 439 -12.27 -23.19 13.22
CA THR A 439 -11.27 -23.03 12.14
C THR A 439 -11.91 -23.14 10.76
N ALA A 440 -12.68 -24.21 10.53
CA ALA A 440 -13.32 -24.45 9.24
C ALA A 440 -14.39 -23.40 8.90
N LYS A 441 -15.09 -22.86 9.90
CA LYS A 441 -16.08 -21.77 9.73
C LYS A 441 -15.42 -20.51 9.19
N PHE A 442 -14.38 -20.01 9.83
CA PHE A 442 -13.70 -18.78 9.43
C PHE A 442 -12.90 -18.94 8.12
N ASP A 443 -12.29 -20.12 7.91
CA ASP A 443 -11.63 -20.42 6.62
C ASP A 443 -12.63 -20.38 5.46
N PHE A 444 -13.80 -20.99 5.62
CA PHE A 444 -14.86 -20.96 4.61
C PHE A 444 -15.33 -19.52 4.31
N VAL A 445 -15.60 -18.72 5.34
CA VAL A 445 -16.01 -17.32 5.17
C VAL A 445 -14.94 -16.54 4.41
N PHE A 446 -13.67 -16.67 4.79
CA PHE A 446 -12.57 -15.99 4.13
C PHE A 446 -12.44 -16.41 2.65
N LYS A 447 -12.41 -17.72 2.36
CA LYS A 447 -12.27 -18.23 0.99
C LYS A 447 -13.43 -17.81 0.07
N THR A 448 -14.64 -17.72 0.62
CA THR A 448 -15.80 -17.22 -0.12
C THR A 448 -15.65 -15.72 -0.43
N LYS A 449 -15.21 -14.93 0.55
CA LYS A 449 -15.02 -13.48 0.34
C LYS A 449 -13.88 -13.17 -0.64
N VAL A 450 -12.81 -13.97 -0.67
CA VAL A 450 -11.78 -13.88 -1.69
C VAL A 450 -12.36 -14.11 -3.10
N LEU A 451 -13.23 -15.10 -3.26
CA LEU A 451 -13.88 -15.35 -4.55
C LEU A 451 -14.82 -14.21 -4.97
N ASP A 452 -15.62 -13.69 -4.03
CA ASP A 452 -16.49 -12.53 -4.25
C ASP A 452 -15.71 -11.27 -4.63
N PHE A 453 -14.54 -11.07 -4.04
CA PHE A 453 -13.63 -9.98 -4.37
C PHE A 453 -13.16 -10.03 -5.84
N TYR A 454 -12.82 -11.22 -6.37
CA TYR A 454 -12.47 -11.37 -7.78
C TYR A 454 -13.68 -11.19 -8.72
N MET A 455 -14.92 -11.23 -8.20
CA MET A 455 -16.15 -10.85 -8.89
C MET A 455 -16.49 -9.36 -8.77
N GLY A 456 -15.62 -8.57 -8.11
CA GLY A 456 -15.85 -7.14 -7.89
C GLY A 456 -16.90 -6.80 -6.83
N LYS A 457 -17.27 -7.76 -5.98
CA LYS A 457 -18.14 -7.47 -4.83
C LYS A 457 -17.34 -6.85 -3.69
N PRO A 458 -17.95 -5.96 -2.89
CA PRO A 458 -17.28 -5.41 -1.72
C PRO A 458 -16.98 -6.49 -0.67
N ILE A 459 -15.88 -6.32 0.06
CA ILE A 459 -15.51 -7.22 1.15
C ILE A 459 -16.27 -6.79 2.41
N THR A 460 -17.48 -7.34 2.62
CA THR A 460 -18.31 -7.13 3.82
C THR A 460 -18.66 -8.47 4.46
N LEU A 461 -19.08 -8.46 5.72
CA LEU A 461 -19.53 -9.65 6.44
C LEU A 461 -21.07 -9.73 6.57
N ASP A 462 -21.82 -8.75 6.04
CA ASP A 462 -23.26 -8.60 6.21
C ASP A 462 -24.06 -9.80 5.71
N GLU A 463 -23.59 -10.47 4.66
CA GLU A 463 -24.25 -11.67 4.12
C GLU A 463 -24.24 -12.87 5.07
N PHE A 464 -23.38 -12.86 6.09
CA PHE A 464 -23.27 -13.89 7.12
C PHE A 464 -23.84 -13.43 8.46
N ASP A 465 -24.21 -12.14 8.59
CA ASP A 465 -24.80 -11.59 9.82
C ASP A 465 -26.31 -11.71 9.78
N VAL A 466 -26.85 -12.65 10.53
CA VAL A 466 -28.31 -12.74 10.74
C VAL A 466 -28.67 -11.75 11.83
N GLN A 467 -29.07 -10.55 11.44
CA GLN A 467 -29.67 -9.60 12.37
C GLN A 467 -30.94 -10.23 12.97
N ASN A 468 -30.91 -10.48 14.29
CA ASN A 468 -32.07 -10.84 15.09
C ASN A 468 -33.02 -9.65 15.27
#